data_a97fe7a6fcdfb82af19f4c8247190dc4
#
_entry.id   a97fe7a6fcdfb82af19f4c8247190dc4
#
_cell.length_a   1.000
_cell.length_b   1.000
_cell.length_c   1.000
_cell.angle_alpha   90.00
_cell.angle_beta   90.00
_cell.angle_gamma   90.00
#
_symmetry.space_group_name_H-M   'P 1'
#
loop_
_entity.id
_entity.type
_entity.pdbx_description
1 polymer ?
#
loop_
_entity_poly.entity_id
_entity_poly.type
_entity_poly.pdbx_seq_one_letter_code
_entity_poly.pdbx_strand_id
1 'polypeptide(L)' 'MFKLEFETENAAFGETDCETFQEIGWILRQLRARMTKEAANDVGGDRTTRWIEPIRDANGNRIGSFTYEATEQ' A
#
# COMPACT_ATOMS: atom_id res chain seq x y z
N MET A 1 -11.41 7.64 5.67
CA MET A 1 -10.20 7.22 6.42
C MET A 1 -9.32 6.32 5.55
N PHE A 2 -8.04 6.57 5.58
CA PHE A 2 -7.07 5.73 4.91
C PHE A 2 -6.25 4.99 5.97
N LYS A 3 -6.11 3.68 5.82
CA LYS A 3 -5.36 2.87 6.75
C LYS A 3 -4.41 1.95 6.00
N LEU A 4 -3.16 1.92 6.42
CA LEU A 4 -2.13 1.07 5.83
C LEU A 4 -1.46 0.27 6.94
N GLU A 5 -1.40 -1.05 6.78
CA GLU A 5 -0.67 -1.88 7.72
C GLU A 5 -0.10 -3.11 7.02
N PHE A 6 1.10 -3.49 7.40
CA PHE A 6 1.73 -4.69 6.89
C PHE A 6 2.80 -5.19 7.84
N GLU A 7 3.11 -6.47 7.73
CA GLU A 7 4.13 -7.13 8.53
C GLU A 7 5.53 -6.80 8.01
N THR A 8 6.48 -6.66 8.93
CA THR A 8 7.87 -6.34 8.58
C THR A 8 8.85 -7.39 9.08
N GLU A 9 8.36 -8.57 9.43
CA GLU A 9 9.18 -9.58 10.10
C GLU A 9 9.68 -10.68 9.18
N ASN A 10 9.31 -10.68 7.91
CA ASN A 10 9.76 -11.72 7.01
C ASN A 10 11.14 -11.38 6.42
N ALA A 11 11.70 -12.34 5.70
CA ALA A 11 13.07 -12.25 5.19
C ALA A 11 13.29 -11.09 4.23
N ALA A 12 12.24 -10.59 3.55
CA ALA A 12 12.37 -9.49 2.62
C ALA A 12 12.81 -8.19 3.30
N PHE A 13 12.56 -8.07 4.61
CA PHE A 13 12.90 -6.86 5.37
C PHE A 13 14.31 -6.91 5.96
N GLY A 14 15.04 -8.00 5.74
CA GLY A 14 16.41 -8.13 6.21
C GLY A 14 16.51 -8.30 7.72
N GLU A 15 17.71 -8.05 8.25
CA GLU A 15 18.01 -8.28 9.66
C GLU A 15 18.32 -7.00 10.44
N THR A 16 18.45 -5.86 9.75
CA THR A 16 18.78 -4.59 10.39
C THR A 16 17.67 -3.59 10.18
N ASP A 17 17.64 -2.57 11.04
CA ASP A 17 16.68 -1.48 10.88
C ASP A 17 16.85 -0.77 9.53
N CYS A 18 18.08 -0.62 9.09
CA CYS A 18 18.37 0.01 7.81
C CYS A 18 17.74 -0.77 6.66
N GLU A 19 17.90 -2.09 6.65
CA GLU A 19 17.32 -2.95 5.63
C GLU A 19 15.80 -2.93 5.68
N THR A 20 15.25 -2.94 6.89
CA THR A 20 13.81 -2.86 7.09
C THR A 20 13.25 -1.56 6.53
N PHE A 21 13.89 -0.44 6.83
CA PHE A 21 13.43 0.86 6.33
C PHE A 21 13.55 0.96 4.81
N GLN A 22 14.57 0.37 4.22
CA GLN A 22 14.70 0.33 2.77
C GLN A 22 13.56 -0.42 2.11
N GLU A 23 13.18 -1.55 2.69
CA GLU A 23 12.08 -2.34 2.16
C GLU A 23 10.74 -1.59 2.33
N ILE A 24 10.52 -0.98 3.48
CA ILE A 24 9.33 -0.17 3.71
C ILE A 24 9.25 0.95 2.67
N GLY A 25 10.36 1.63 2.43
CA GLY A 25 10.42 2.69 1.43
C GLY A 25 10.08 2.19 0.03
N TRP A 26 10.57 1.01 -0.34
CA TRP A 26 10.25 0.40 -1.62
C TRP A 26 8.74 0.13 -1.73
N ILE A 27 8.15 -0.42 -0.68
CA ILE A 27 6.71 -0.71 -0.66
C ILE A 27 5.90 0.57 -0.82
N LEU A 28 6.27 1.62 -0.09
CA LEU A 28 5.58 2.91 -0.18
C LEU A 28 5.70 3.52 -1.57
N ARG A 29 6.84 3.35 -2.21
CA ARG A 29 7.05 3.83 -3.58
C ARG A 29 6.14 3.10 -4.56
N GLN A 30 6.02 1.78 -4.43
CA GLN A 30 5.14 0.99 -5.27
C GLN A 30 3.68 1.38 -5.05
N LEU A 31 3.31 1.60 -3.79
CA LEU A 31 1.96 2.01 -3.45
C LEU A 31 1.64 3.38 -4.05
N ARG A 32 2.56 4.32 -3.95
CA ARG A 32 2.38 5.64 -4.54
C ARG A 32 2.13 5.57 -6.04
N ALA A 33 2.93 4.77 -6.74
CA ALA A 33 2.78 4.61 -8.19
C ALA A 33 1.41 4.03 -8.54
N ARG A 34 0.96 3.06 -7.75
CA ARG A 34 -0.34 2.44 -7.97
C ARG A 34 -1.48 3.42 -7.74
N MET A 35 -1.40 4.21 -6.68
CA MET A 35 -2.41 5.20 -6.36
C MET A 35 -2.47 6.31 -7.41
N THR A 36 -1.32 6.74 -7.90
CA THR A 36 -1.25 7.75 -8.95
C THR A 36 -1.90 7.24 -10.23
N LYS A 37 -1.66 5.98 -10.57
CA LYS A 37 -2.26 5.37 -11.76
C LYS A 37 -3.78 5.28 -11.62
N GLU A 38 -4.27 4.87 -10.47
CA GLU A 38 -5.71 4.78 -10.23
C GLU A 38 -6.37 6.16 -10.28
N ALA A 39 -5.72 7.17 -9.72
CA ALA A 39 -6.24 8.52 -9.78
C ALA A 39 -6.33 9.03 -11.22
N ALA A 40 -5.35 8.68 -12.06
CA ALA A 40 -5.36 9.08 -13.46
C ALA A 40 -6.45 8.37 -14.26
N ASN A 41 -6.81 7.15 -13.85
CA ASN A 41 -7.83 6.36 -14.54
C ASN A 41 -9.24 6.66 -14.04
N ASP A 42 -9.37 7.34 -12.93
CA ASP A 42 -10.67 7.64 -12.35
C ASP A 42 -11.22 8.94 -12.92
N VAL A 43 -11.73 8.85 -14.13
CA VAL A 43 -12.26 10.00 -14.83
C VAL A 43 -13.76 10.20 -14.64
N GLY A 44 -14.41 9.28 -13.95
CA GLY A 44 -15.86 9.30 -13.84
C GLY A 44 -16.39 10.23 -12.77
N GLY A 45 -15.58 10.59 -11.85
CA GLY A 45 -15.97 11.48 -10.78
C GLY A 45 -16.85 10.86 -9.70
N ASP A 46 -17.24 9.63 -9.85
CA ASP A 46 -17.98 8.95 -8.79
C ASP A 46 -17.03 8.55 -7.67
N ARG A 47 -17.40 8.93 -6.48
CA ARG A 47 -16.60 8.62 -5.31
C ARG A 47 -16.64 7.14 -5.01
N THR A 48 -15.46 6.53 -4.94
CA THR A 48 -15.35 5.17 -4.42
C THR A 48 -15.58 5.23 -2.93
N THR A 49 -16.56 4.49 -2.46
CA THR A 49 -16.87 4.49 -1.02
C THR A 49 -15.92 3.61 -0.22
N ARG A 50 -15.33 2.62 -0.90
CA ARG A 50 -14.42 1.72 -0.23
C ARG A 50 -13.44 1.12 -1.23
N TRP A 51 -12.17 1.09 -0.83
CA TRP A 51 -11.10 0.54 -1.66
C TRP A 51 -10.14 -0.25 -0.78
N ILE A 52 -9.90 -1.51 -1.12
CA ILE A 52 -9.01 -2.38 -0.38
C ILE A 52 -8.04 -3.01 -1.36
N GLU A 53 -6.75 -2.97 -1.05
CA GLU A 53 -5.73 -3.61 -1.87
C GLU A 53 -4.70 -4.32 -1.01
N PRO A 54 -4.19 -5.47 -1.49
CA PRO A 54 -3.13 -6.16 -0.77
C PRO A 54 -1.79 -5.46 -0.94
N ILE A 55 -0.96 -5.58 0.08
CA ILE A 55 0.42 -5.14 0.05
C ILE A 55 1.30 -6.38 -0.05
N ARG A 56 2.26 -6.36 -0.98
CA ARG A 56 3.18 -7.47 -1.18
C ARG A 56 4.61 -7.01 -0.97
N ASP A 57 5.44 -7.90 -0.45
CA ASP A 57 6.86 -7.64 -0.30
C ASP A 57 7.60 -7.85 -1.62
N ALA A 58 8.92 -7.66 -1.61
CA ALA A 58 9.75 -7.81 -2.80
C ALA A 58 9.72 -9.23 -3.37
N ASN A 59 9.38 -10.21 -2.55
CA ASN A 59 9.29 -11.61 -2.96
C ASN A 59 7.89 -11.99 -3.44
N GLY A 60 6.95 -11.05 -3.44
CA GLY A 60 5.59 -11.29 -3.90
C GLY A 60 4.66 -11.85 -2.84
N ASN A 61 5.09 -11.98 -1.60
CA ASN A 61 4.24 -12.49 -0.52
C ASN A 61 3.32 -11.39 -0.02
N ARG A 62 2.06 -11.75 0.21
CA ARG A 62 1.11 -10.81 0.80
C ARG A 62 1.44 -10.60 2.27
N ILE A 63 1.69 -9.37 2.66
CA ILE A 63 2.10 -9.04 4.02
C ILE A 63 1.12 -8.12 4.74
N GLY A 64 0.15 -7.59 4.04
CA GLY A 64 -0.83 -6.70 4.65
C GLY A 64 -1.74 -6.13 3.60
N SER A 65 -2.32 -4.99 3.92
CA SER A 65 -3.24 -4.32 3.00
C SER A 65 -3.37 -2.85 3.35
N PHE A 66 -3.90 -2.08 2.39
CA PHE A 66 -4.40 -0.76 2.71
C PHE A 66 -5.90 -0.70 2.41
N THR A 67 -6.58 0.15 3.15
CA THR A 67 -8.01 0.40 2.95
C THR A 67 -8.26 1.89 2.91
N TYR A 68 -9.18 2.28 2.06
CA TYR A 68 -9.68 3.64 2.04
C TYR A 68 -11.21 3.58 2.12
N GLU A 69 -11.77 4.33 3.03
CA GLU A 69 -13.21 4.48 3.14
C GLU A 69 -13.55 5.96 3.14
N ALA A 70 -14.36 6.34 2.16
CA ALA A 70 -14.88 7.70 2.11
C ALA A 70 -16.06 7.80 3.07
N THR A 71 -16.05 8.86 3.88
CA THR A 71 -17.17 9.15 4.76
C THR A 71 -18.07 10.14 4.05
N GLU A 72 -19.33 9.78 3.89
CA GLU A 72 -20.30 10.70 3.35
C GLU A 72 -20.74 11.68 4.41
N GLN A 73 -20.79 12.92 4.01
CA GLN A 73 -21.24 13.99 4.86
C GLN A 73 -22.65 14.41 4.48
#